data_8878ca01df6a61d27a7c89baf28e69ec
#
_entry.id   8878ca01df6a61d27a7c89baf28e69ec
#
_cell.length_a   1.000
_cell.length_b   1.000
_cell.length_c   1.000
_cell.angle_alpha   90.00
_cell.angle_beta   90.00
_cell.angle_gamma   90.00
#
_symmetry.space_group_name_H-M   'P 1'
#
loop_
_entity.id
_entity.type
_entity.pdbx_description
1 polymer ?
#
loop_
_entity_poly.entity_id
_entity_poly.type
_entity_poly.pdbx_seq_one_letter_code
_entity_poly.pdbx_strand_id
1 'polypeptide(L)'
;MNQYLVGHRGAAGLAPENTIKAFNKGLEVGADVVECDIQLSKDEELVVIHDHTLDRTTNKKGRVNDHTLEELQQLDAGEGERIPTLLEVVDTVLNHRKLAVEIKGEDFATARRITEKFAEFIGQRNISADLSAISFWFECLKLLKTSCPHIQTGILIAQEVSADTMLTWAKDVQADILCVAHDYISEELVEKTHTCGLAINAWTLNEDTVFDRIKNMGVDYLSTDYPNRFKL
;
A
#
# COMPACT_ATOMS: atom_id res chain seq x y z
N MET A 1 11.69 -3.32 19.17
CA MET A 1 11.71 -2.75 17.81
C MET A 1 10.74 -1.58 17.78
N ASN A 2 10.93 -0.58 16.92
CA ASN A 2 9.98 0.51 16.79
C ASN A 2 8.78 0.02 15.97
N GLN A 3 7.57 0.24 16.46
CA GLN A 3 6.34 0.00 15.71
C GLN A 3 5.96 1.26 14.94
N TYR A 4 5.26 1.11 13.80
CA TYR A 4 4.82 2.19 12.93
C TYR A 4 3.32 2.09 12.66
N LEU A 5 2.62 3.19 12.82
CA LEU A 5 1.21 3.30 12.47
C LEU A 5 1.06 3.64 10.99
N VAL A 6 0.30 2.81 10.25
CA VAL A 6 0.08 2.99 8.82
C VAL A 6 -1.35 3.47 8.59
N GLY A 7 -1.50 4.62 7.95
CA GLY A 7 -2.78 5.13 7.45
C GLY A 7 -3.14 4.47 6.12
N HIS A 8 -4.02 3.47 6.16
CA HIS A 8 -4.47 2.71 5.01
C HIS A 8 -5.28 3.59 4.05
N ARG A 9 -4.87 3.67 2.78
CA ARG A 9 -5.41 4.56 1.74
C ARG A 9 -5.49 6.02 2.21
N GLY A 10 -4.46 6.47 2.93
CA GLY A 10 -4.42 7.74 3.63
C GLY A 10 -4.96 7.63 5.06
N ALA A 11 -6.23 7.80 5.24
CA ALA A 11 -7.01 7.57 6.44
C ALA A 11 -8.47 7.30 6.01
N ALA A 12 -8.71 6.14 5.39
CA ALA A 12 -9.94 5.80 4.69
C ALA A 12 -11.21 5.88 5.55
N GLY A 13 -11.08 5.72 6.87
CA GLY A 13 -12.18 5.87 7.81
C GLY A 13 -12.48 7.32 8.22
N LEU A 14 -11.67 8.31 7.79
CA LEU A 14 -11.78 9.71 8.17
C LEU A 14 -12.02 10.66 6.99
N ALA A 15 -11.69 10.23 5.78
CA ALA A 15 -11.87 10.98 4.54
C ALA A 15 -12.00 10.00 3.36
N PRO A 16 -12.49 10.44 2.19
CA PRO A 16 -12.58 9.57 1.01
C PRO A 16 -11.24 8.91 0.68
N GLU A 17 -11.20 7.58 0.65
CA GLU A 17 -10.00 6.78 0.46
C GLU A 17 -9.21 7.17 -0.80
N ASN A 18 -7.88 7.07 -0.76
CA ASN A 18 -7.00 7.33 -1.91
C ASN A 18 -7.14 8.75 -2.51
N THR A 19 -7.57 9.73 -1.72
CA THR A 19 -7.62 11.15 -2.12
C THR A 19 -6.57 11.97 -1.39
N ILE A 20 -6.23 13.13 -1.93
CA ILE A 20 -5.28 14.07 -1.29
C ILE A 20 -5.78 14.47 0.10
N LYS A 21 -7.09 14.60 0.28
CA LYS A 21 -7.71 14.85 1.59
C LYS A 21 -7.45 13.72 2.59
N ALA A 22 -7.58 12.46 2.17
CA ALA A 22 -7.30 11.31 3.04
C ALA A 22 -5.82 11.23 3.43
N PHE A 23 -4.90 11.52 2.50
CA PHE A 23 -3.46 11.54 2.78
C PHE A 23 -3.10 12.66 3.77
N ASN A 24 -3.58 13.88 3.54
CA ASN A 24 -3.41 14.98 4.48
C ASN A 24 -3.99 14.64 5.86
N LYS A 25 -5.15 13.95 5.90
CA LYS A 25 -5.75 13.53 7.17
C LYS A 25 -4.89 12.50 7.90
N GLY A 26 -4.35 11.52 7.20
CA GLY A 26 -3.39 10.55 7.75
C GLY A 26 -2.16 11.24 8.37
N LEU A 27 -1.58 12.21 7.66
CA LEU A 27 -0.47 13.03 8.16
C LEU A 27 -0.84 13.84 9.40
N GLU A 28 -2.00 14.52 9.36
CA GLU A 28 -2.52 15.36 10.46
C GLU A 28 -2.69 14.57 11.76
N VAL A 29 -3.23 13.36 11.68
CA VAL A 29 -3.50 12.52 12.86
C VAL A 29 -2.28 11.70 13.30
N GLY A 30 -1.14 11.85 12.64
CA GLY A 30 0.16 11.34 13.08
C GLY A 30 0.50 9.92 12.60
N ALA A 31 -0.06 9.46 11.47
CA ALA A 31 0.43 8.23 10.82
C ALA A 31 1.93 8.35 10.49
N ASP A 32 2.70 7.31 10.79
CA ASP A 32 4.14 7.25 10.49
C ASP A 32 4.41 6.89 9.03
N VAL A 33 3.52 6.09 8.47
CA VAL A 33 3.49 5.66 7.07
C VAL A 33 2.10 5.93 6.54
N VAL A 34 2.00 6.36 5.29
CA VAL A 34 0.73 6.45 4.58
C VAL A 34 0.76 5.44 3.43
N GLU A 35 -0.33 4.76 3.21
CA GLU A 35 -0.43 3.75 2.14
C GLU A 35 -1.41 4.22 1.07
N CYS A 36 -1.12 3.87 -0.21
CA CYS A 36 -1.98 4.12 -1.36
C CYS A 36 -1.93 2.99 -2.38
N ASP A 37 -2.98 2.90 -3.21
CA ASP A 37 -3.12 1.90 -4.28
C ASP A 37 -2.90 2.53 -5.65
N ILE A 38 -2.06 1.92 -6.52
CA ILE A 38 -1.85 2.44 -7.88
C ILE A 38 -2.40 1.53 -8.96
N GLN A 39 -2.97 2.19 -9.97
CA GLN A 39 -3.42 1.59 -11.22
C GLN A 39 -2.96 2.43 -12.42
N LEU A 40 -3.25 1.97 -13.65
CA LEU A 40 -3.01 2.73 -14.86
C LEU A 40 -4.31 3.25 -15.47
N SER A 41 -4.29 4.50 -15.90
CA SER A 41 -5.27 5.06 -16.82
C SER A 41 -5.10 4.47 -18.24
N LYS A 42 -6.04 4.78 -19.14
CA LYS A 42 -5.99 4.40 -20.55
C LYS A 42 -4.74 4.91 -21.28
N ASP A 43 -4.28 6.08 -20.92
CA ASP A 43 -3.07 6.74 -21.44
C ASP A 43 -1.81 6.44 -20.61
N GLU A 44 -1.87 5.36 -19.81
CA GLU A 44 -0.76 4.79 -19.03
C GLU A 44 -0.16 5.72 -17.96
N GLU A 45 -0.96 6.61 -17.40
CA GLU A 45 -0.58 7.42 -16.24
C GLU A 45 -0.88 6.65 -14.93
N LEU A 46 0.02 6.77 -13.94
CA LEU A 46 -0.17 6.18 -12.62
C LEU A 46 -1.19 6.98 -11.82
N VAL A 47 -2.36 6.40 -11.61
CA VAL A 47 -3.49 6.97 -10.85
C VAL A 47 -3.68 6.21 -9.53
N VAL A 48 -4.19 6.92 -8.52
CA VAL A 48 -4.32 6.35 -7.18
C VAL A 48 -5.78 6.03 -6.89
N ILE A 49 -6.10 4.74 -7.00
CA ILE A 49 -7.43 4.17 -6.77
C ILE A 49 -7.31 2.66 -6.50
N HIS A 50 -8.11 2.15 -5.56
CA HIS A 50 -8.04 0.74 -5.16
C HIS A 50 -8.66 -0.22 -6.16
N ASP A 51 -9.93 -0.01 -6.54
CA ASP A 51 -10.70 -0.94 -7.36
C ASP A 51 -10.32 -0.81 -8.85
N HIS A 52 -10.45 -1.88 -9.62
CA HIS A 52 -10.28 -1.85 -11.08
C HIS A 52 -11.41 -1.08 -11.77
N THR A 53 -12.49 -0.79 -11.04
CA THR A 53 -13.66 -0.06 -11.50
C THR A 53 -13.89 1.21 -10.69
N LEU A 54 -14.57 2.17 -11.29
CA LEU A 54 -14.91 3.46 -10.70
C LEU A 54 -16.12 3.42 -9.77
N ASP A 55 -16.85 2.29 -9.78
CA ASP A 55 -18.24 2.16 -9.30
C ASP A 55 -18.42 2.45 -7.82
N ARG A 56 -17.46 2.06 -6.96
CA ARG A 56 -17.59 2.16 -5.50
C ARG A 56 -17.22 3.52 -4.94
N THR A 57 -16.18 4.14 -5.49
CA THR A 57 -15.56 5.33 -4.89
C THR A 57 -15.73 6.59 -5.71
N THR A 58 -16.40 6.53 -6.87
CA THR A 58 -16.63 7.69 -7.72
C THR A 58 -18.09 7.84 -8.15
N ASN A 59 -18.41 8.98 -8.74
CA ASN A 59 -19.73 9.26 -9.34
C ASN A 59 -19.91 8.64 -10.75
N LYS A 60 -18.99 7.78 -11.22
CA LYS A 60 -19.00 7.12 -12.53
C LYS A 60 -18.91 5.61 -12.40
N LYS A 61 -19.30 4.89 -13.44
CA LYS A 61 -19.15 3.43 -13.57
C LYS A 61 -18.21 3.08 -14.69
N GLY A 62 -17.64 1.88 -14.63
CA GLY A 62 -16.76 1.33 -15.65
C GLY A 62 -15.34 1.13 -15.13
N ARG A 63 -14.45 0.72 -16.03
CA ARG A 63 -13.08 0.37 -15.68
C ARG A 63 -12.18 1.62 -15.65
N VAL A 64 -11.24 1.64 -14.73
CA VAL A 64 -10.24 2.73 -14.63
C VAL A 64 -9.44 2.86 -15.93
N ASN A 65 -8.95 1.74 -16.46
CA ASN A 65 -8.12 1.71 -17.67
C ASN A 65 -8.87 1.97 -19.01
N ASP A 66 -10.18 2.18 -18.97
CA ASP A 66 -10.95 2.64 -20.14
C ASP A 66 -10.92 4.17 -20.29
N HIS A 67 -10.47 4.90 -19.25
CA HIS A 67 -10.49 6.36 -19.18
C HIS A 67 -9.08 6.96 -19.14
N THR A 68 -8.90 8.10 -19.83
CA THR A 68 -7.65 8.89 -19.74
C THR A 68 -7.52 9.55 -18.37
N LEU A 69 -6.30 9.99 -18.01
CA LEU A 69 -6.08 10.75 -16.80
C LEU A 69 -6.99 11.98 -16.71
N GLU A 70 -7.12 12.73 -17.82
CA GLU A 70 -7.98 13.92 -17.86
C GLU A 70 -9.44 13.59 -17.53
N GLU A 71 -9.98 12.49 -18.08
CA GLU A 71 -11.33 12.01 -17.77
C GLU A 71 -11.48 11.57 -16.32
N LEU A 72 -10.49 10.86 -15.76
CA LEU A 72 -10.50 10.38 -14.37
C LEU A 72 -10.44 11.54 -13.36
N GLN A 73 -9.67 12.58 -13.66
CA GLN A 73 -9.55 13.75 -12.79
C GLN A 73 -10.79 14.66 -12.76
N GLN A 74 -11.74 14.47 -13.66
CA GLN A 74 -13.03 15.17 -13.64
C GLN A 74 -14.08 14.49 -12.76
N LEU A 75 -13.80 13.28 -12.26
CA LEU A 75 -14.72 12.53 -11.45
C LEU A 75 -14.66 12.97 -9.98
N ASP A 76 -15.81 12.93 -9.32
CA ASP A 76 -15.91 13.09 -7.87
C ASP A 76 -15.59 11.73 -7.21
N ALA A 77 -14.46 11.68 -6.51
CA ALA A 77 -14.00 10.52 -5.72
C ALA A 77 -14.47 10.60 -4.25
N GLY A 78 -15.54 11.35 -4.00
CA GLY A 78 -16.12 11.60 -2.69
C GLY A 78 -15.77 12.99 -2.14
N GLU A 79 -16.79 13.67 -1.59
CA GLU A 79 -16.66 15.00 -0.98
C GLU A 79 -16.02 16.07 -1.87
N GLY A 80 -16.16 15.94 -3.19
CA GLY A 80 -15.57 16.87 -4.18
C GLY A 80 -14.07 16.64 -4.44
N GLU A 81 -13.48 15.59 -3.87
CA GLU A 81 -12.10 15.18 -4.19
C GLU A 81 -12.06 14.49 -5.55
N ARG A 82 -10.91 14.53 -6.20
CA ARG A 82 -10.65 13.82 -7.48
C ARG A 82 -9.71 12.64 -7.30
N ILE A 83 -9.67 11.75 -8.28
CA ILE A 83 -8.63 10.69 -8.34
C ILE A 83 -7.28 11.37 -8.55
N PRO A 84 -6.30 11.24 -7.63
CA PRO A 84 -5.00 11.84 -7.78
C PRO A 84 -4.06 10.97 -8.65
N THR A 85 -3.01 11.60 -9.17
CA THR A 85 -1.85 10.90 -9.72
C THR A 85 -0.94 10.43 -8.59
N LEU A 86 -0.10 9.43 -8.86
CA LEU A 86 0.94 9.03 -7.90
C LEU A 86 1.91 10.19 -7.59
N LEU A 87 2.20 11.05 -8.57
CA LEU A 87 3.08 12.21 -8.34
C LEU A 87 2.50 13.15 -7.28
N GLU A 88 1.22 13.47 -7.35
CA GLU A 88 0.56 14.33 -6.38
C GLU A 88 0.59 13.73 -4.96
N VAL A 89 0.43 12.41 -4.85
CA VAL A 89 0.53 11.71 -3.56
C VAL A 89 1.97 11.73 -3.03
N VAL A 90 2.96 11.46 -3.87
CA VAL A 90 4.39 11.52 -3.51
C VAL A 90 4.75 12.91 -3.01
N ASP A 91 4.37 13.97 -3.72
CA ASP A 91 4.63 15.36 -3.33
C ASP A 91 3.93 15.74 -2.01
N THR A 92 2.76 15.14 -1.74
CA THR A 92 2.03 15.38 -0.49
C THR A 92 2.66 14.66 0.70
N VAL A 93 3.13 13.41 0.52
CA VAL A 93 3.49 12.52 1.64
C VAL A 93 4.99 12.48 1.92
N LEU A 94 5.85 12.28 0.91
CA LEU A 94 7.27 11.96 1.12
C LEU A 94 8.09 13.10 1.73
N ASN A 95 7.60 14.33 1.71
CA ASN A 95 8.23 15.44 2.42
C ASN A 95 8.01 15.42 3.95
N HIS A 96 7.12 14.53 4.42
CA HIS A 96 6.66 14.51 5.81
C HIS A 96 6.78 13.12 6.45
N ARG A 97 6.44 12.06 5.72
CA ARG A 97 6.34 10.67 6.21
C ARG A 97 6.71 9.66 5.12
N LYS A 98 6.77 8.39 5.48
CA LYS A 98 6.97 7.28 4.55
C LYS A 98 5.69 7.00 3.74
N LEU A 99 5.87 6.50 2.52
CA LEU A 99 4.79 6.10 1.63
C LEU A 99 4.93 4.62 1.26
N ALA A 100 3.90 3.84 1.50
CA ALA A 100 3.75 2.49 0.97
C ALA A 100 2.81 2.54 -0.26
N VAL A 101 3.24 1.94 -1.37
CA VAL A 101 2.47 1.93 -2.63
C VAL A 101 2.09 0.50 -2.98
N GLU A 102 0.79 0.20 -2.98
CA GLU A 102 0.31 -1.10 -3.45
C GLU A 102 0.20 -1.11 -4.97
N ILE A 103 0.93 -2.03 -5.60
CA ILE A 103 0.82 -2.31 -7.03
C ILE A 103 -0.38 -3.22 -7.23
N LYS A 104 -1.46 -2.68 -7.81
CA LYS A 104 -2.68 -3.41 -8.14
C LYS A 104 -2.51 -4.17 -9.47
N GLY A 105 -3.58 -4.63 -10.03
CA GLY A 105 -3.69 -5.34 -11.30
C GLY A 105 -4.70 -6.46 -11.17
N GLU A 106 -5.64 -6.54 -12.09
CA GLU A 106 -6.66 -7.61 -12.10
C GLU A 106 -6.11 -8.94 -12.63
N ASP A 107 -4.99 -8.88 -13.36
CA ASP A 107 -4.20 -10.02 -13.81
C ASP A 107 -2.71 -9.69 -13.80
N PHE A 108 -1.86 -10.71 -14.00
CA PHE A 108 -0.42 -10.54 -13.98
C PHE A 108 0.10 -9.58 -15.07
N ALA A 109 -0.51 -9.58 -16.26
CA ALA A 109 -0.07 -8.71 -17.36
C ALA A 109 -0.28 -7.23 -16.99
N THR A 110 -1.45 -6.91 -16.42
CA THR A 110 -1.78 -5.56 -15.94
C THR A 110 -0.87 -5.15 -14.77
N ALA A 111 -0.71 -6.02 -13.75
CA ALA A 111 0.17 -5.75 -12.62
C ALA A 111 1.63 -5.53 -13.05
N ARG A 112 2.12 -6.33 -13.99
CA ARG A 112 3.44 -6.16 -14.59
C ARG A 112 3.59 -4.81 -15.28
N ARG A 113 2.59 -4.39 -16.07
CA ARG A 113 2.63 -3.09 -16.76
C ARG A 113 2.65 -1.93 -15.77
N ILE A 114 1.83 -2.00 -14.70
CA ILE A 114 1.87 -1.02 -13.60
C ILE A 114 3.27 -0.98 -12.98
N THR A 115 3.88 -2.15 -12.73
CA THR A 115 5.22 -2.25 -12.14
C THR A 115 6.29 -1.60 -13.02
N GLU A 116 6.24 -1.84 -14.34
CA GLU A 116 7.16 -1.23 -15.31
C GLU A 116 7.05 0.30 -15.28
N LYS A 117 5.83 0.86 -15.30
CA LYS A 117 5.57 2.29 -15.18
C LYS A 117 6.00 2.87 -13.84
N PHE A 118 5.78 2.12 -12.76
CA PHE A 118 6.23 2.53 -11.43
C PHE A 118 7.76 2.55 -11.31
N ALA A 119 8.46 1.57 -11.89
CA ALA A 119 9.92 1.57 -11.96
C ALA A 119 10.46 2.76 -12.78
N GLU A 120 9.83 3.07 -13.92
CA GLU A 120 10.16 4.28 -14.71
C GLU A 120 9.95 5.55 -13.89
N PHE A 121 8.82 5.65 -13.16
CA PHE A 121 8.50 6.78 -12.30
C PHE A 121 9.57 7.00 -11.21
N ILE A 122 10.01 5.93 -10.54
CA ILE A 122 11.06 5.96 -9.51
C ILE A 122 12.40 6.37 -10.15
N GLY A 123 12.78 5.75 -11.28
CA GLY A 123 14.06 6.00 -11.96
C GLY A 123 14.22 7.42 -12.49
N GLN A 124 13.13 8.09 -12.83
CA GLN A 124 13.15 9.50 -13.29
C GLN A 124 13.25 10.52 -12.15
N ARG A 125 13.11 10.07 -10.90
CA ARG A 125 13.05 10.91 -9.70
C ARG A 125 14.03 10.40 -8.67
N ASN A 126 14.65 11.30 -7.94
CA ASN A 126 15.49 10.90 -6.79
C ASN A 126 14.60 10.60 -5.59
N ILE A 127 13.81 9.52 -5.69
CA ILE A 127 12.90 9.10 -4.62
C ILE A 127 13.70 8.43 -3.51
N SER A 128 13.44 8.87 -2.29
CA SER A 128 14.12 8.39 -1.08
C SER A 128 13.74 6.94 -0.73
N ALA A 129 14.51 6.33 0.17
CA ALA A 129 14.20 5.03 0.78
C ALA A 129 12.93 5.04 1.68
N ASP A 130 12.25 6.19 1.79
CA ASP A 130 10.98 6.34 2.51
C ASP A 130 9.77 5.89 1.67
N LEU A 131 9.99 5.49 0.40
CA LEU A 131 8.99 4.83 -0.43
C LEU A 131 9.20 3.32 -0.40
N SER A 132 8.12 2.58 -0.20
CA SER A 132 8.08 1.12 -0.31
C SER A 132 6.99 0.67 -1.29
N ALA A 133 7.13 -0.54 -1.83
CA ALA A 133 6.15 -1.15 -2.72
C ALA A 133 5.60 -2.45 -2.12
N ILE A 134 4.28 -2.64 -2.17
CA ILE A 134 3.64 -3.87 -1.72
C ILE A 134 2.74 -4.43 -2.84
N SER A 135 2.55 -5.73 -2.89
CA SER A 135 1.66 -6.34 -3.90
C SER A 135 1.28 -7.78 -3.55
N PHE A 136 0.12 -8.22 -4.05
CA PHE A 136 -0.25 -9.63 -4.16
C PHE A 136 0.44 -10.35 -5.33
N TRP A 137 0.98 -9.59 -6.29
CA TRP A 137 1.71 -10.10 -7.45
C TRP A 137 3.20 -10.17 -7.13
N PHE A 138 3.64 -11.27 -6.51
CA PHE A 138 5.00 -11.41 -5.96
C PHE A 138 6.09 -11.26 -7.02
N GLU A 139 5.86 -11.78 -8.25
CA GLU A 139 6.79 -11.64 -9.36
C GLU A 139 7.00 -10.18 -9.79
N CYS A 140 5.99 -9.34 -9.61
CA CYS A 140 6.10 -7.90 -9.87
C CYS A 140 7.08 -7.23 -8.89
N LEU A 141 7.07 -7.64 -7.62
CA LEU A 141 8.03 -7.13 -6.63
C LEU A 141 9.47 -7.55 -6.96
N LYS A 142 9.67 -8.78 -7.43
CA LYS A 142 10.97 -9.26 -7.90
C LYS A 142 11.47 -8.45 -9.11
N LEU A 143 10.57 -8.14 -10.06
CA LEU A 143 10.86 -7.27 -11.19
C LEU A 143 11.26 -5.86 -10.74
N LEU A 144 10.50 -5.29 -9.79
CA LEU A 144 10.79 -3.97 -9.23
C LEU A 144 12.15 -3.93 -8.53
N LYS A 145 12.49 -4.95 -7.72
CA LYS A 145 13.80 -5.07 -7.05
C LYS A 145 14.96 -5.06 -8.03
N THR A 146 14.79 -5.64 -9.21
CA THR A 146 15.82 -5.66 -10.26
C THR A 146 16.08 -4.26 -10.80
N SER A 147 15.03 -3.45 -10.98
CA SER A 147 15.12 -2.09 -11.55
C SER A 147 15.41 -1.02 -10.49
N CYS A 148 14.91 -1.22 -9.27
CA CYS A 148 14.96 -0.27 -8.16
C CYS A 148 15.40 -0.99 -6.87
N PRO A 149 16.65 -1.46 -6.73
CA PRO A 149 17.07 -2.33 -5.62
C PRO A 149 17.04 -1.65 -4.24
N HIS A 150 17.00 -0.32 -4.19
CA HIS A 150 16.94 0.47 -2.95
C HIS A 150 15.52 0.59 -2.37
N ILE A 151 14.48 0.25 -3.15
CA ILE A 151 13.10 0.31 -2.68
C ILE A 151 12.79 -0.93 -1.84
N GLN A 152 12.25 -0.73 -0.65
CA GLN A 152 11.73 -1.84 0.17
C GLN A 152 10.49 -2.43 -0.49
N THR A 153 10.36 -3.76 -0.45
CA THR A 153 9.22 -4.47 -1.03
C THR A 153 8.56 -5.38 -0.02
N GLY A 154 7.22 -5.52 -0.10
CA GLY A 154 6.44 -6.38 0.78
C GLY A 154 5.44 -7.23 0.03
N ILE A 155 5.39 -8.52 0.33
CA ILE A 155 4.38 -9.44 -0.21
C ILE A 155 3.09 -9.38 0.60
N LEU A 156 1.95 -9.20 -0.08
CA LEU A 156 0.63 -9.23 0.53
C LEU A 156 0.06 -10.65 0.59
N ILE A 157 -0.40 -11.06 1.77
CA ILE A 157 -0.92 -12.40 2.03
C ILE A 157 -2.27 -12.29 2.74
N ALA A 158 -3.34 -12.83 2.11
CA ALA A 158 -4.71 -12.81 2.60
C ALA A 158 -5.31 -14.22 2.66
N GLN A 159 -4.48 -15.23 2.95
CA GLN A 159 -4.91 -16.63 3.02
C GLN A 159 -4.15 -17.38 4.10
N GLU A 160 -4.76 -18.45 4.61
CA GLU A 160 -4.13 -19.31 5.60
C GLU A 160 -3.05 -20.19 4.95
N VAL A 161 -1.80 -19.94 5.31
CA VAL A 161 -0.65 -20.76 4.94
C VAL A 161 0.35 -20.79 6.09
N SER A 162 1.23 -21.79 6.13
CA SER A 162 2.23 -21.89 7.20
C SER A 162 3.22 -20.73 7.16
N ALA A 163 3.76 -20.37 8.33
CA ALA A 163 4.82 -19.36 8.45
C ALA A 163 6.02 -19.67 7.53
N ASP A 164 6.44 -20.94 7.46
CA ASP A 164 7.57 -21.35 6.60
C ASP A 164 7.28 -21.15 5.11
N THR A 165 6.02 -21.34 4.68
CA THR A 165 5.59 -21.05 3.30
C THR A 165 5.66 -19.56 3.01
N MET A 166 5.15 -18.70 3.91
CA MET A 166 5.20 -17.24 3.74
C MET A 166 6.65 -16.74 3.64
N LEU A 167 7.52 -17.25 4.51
CA LEU A 167 8.96 -16.90 4.51
C LEU A 167 9.67 -17.38 3.24
N THR A 168 9.30 -18.56 2.72
CA THR A 168 9.83 -19.06 1.45
C THR A 168 9.45 -18.13 0.31
N TRP A 169 8.18 -17.71 0.21
CA TRP A 169 7.72 -16.78 -0.81
C TRP A 169 8.44 -15.43 -0.74
N ALA A 170 8.60 -14.89 0.48
CA ALA A 170 9.33 -13.62 0.67
C ALA A 170 10.78 -13.73 0.20
N LYS A 171 11.46 -14.83 0.54
CA LYS A 171 12.83 -15.10 0.12
C LYS A 171 12.97 -15.23 -1.41
N ASP A 172 12.05 -15.93 -2.07
CA ASP A 172 12.07 -16.16 -3.51
C ASP A 172 12.00 -14.87 -4.35
N VAL A 173 11.35 -13.85 -3.80
CA VAL A 173 11.22 -12.53 -4.46
C VAL A 173 12.07 -11.44 -3.79
N GLN A 174 12.88 -11.80 -2.79
CA GLN A 174 13.74 -10.87 -2.04
C GLN A 174 12.94 -9.73 -1.39
N ALA A 175 11.74 -10.04 -0.86
CA ALA A 175 10.94 -9.07 -0.14
C ALA A 175 11.58 -8.73 1.22
N ASP A 176 11.33 -7.52 1.68
CA ASP A 176 11.81 -7.00 2.96
C ASP A 176 10.72 -7.10 4.05
N ILE A 177 9.45 -7.20 3.64
CA ILE A 177 8.29 -7.11 4.53
C ILE A 177 7.28 -8.22 4.19
N LEU A 178 6.74 -8.89 5.22
CA LEU A 178 5.53 -9.69 5.11
C LEU A 178 4.31 -8.81 5.45
N CYS A 179 3.39 -8.59 4.51
CA CYS A 179 2.15 -7.85 4.72
C CYS A 179 0.99 -8.84 4.83
N VAL A 180 0.60 -9.19 6.05
CA VAL A 180 -0.32 -10.30 6.31
C VAL A 180 -1.65 -9.79 6.85
N ALA A 181 -2.77 -10.32 6.34
CA ALA A 181 -4.09 -10.07 6.92
C ALA A 181 -4.11 -10.56 8.39
N HIS A 182 -4.63 -9.74 9.29
CA HIS A 182 -4.49 -9.91 10.74
C HIS A 182 -5.03 -11.24 11.29
N ASP A 183 -5.96 -11.88 10.55
CA ASP A 183 -6.52 -13.19 10.92
C ASP A 183 -5.50 -14.33 10.84
N TYR A 184 -4.45 -14.14 10.03
CA TYR A 184 -3.42 -15.15 9.77
C TYR A 184 -2.09 -14.85 10.49
N ILE A 185 -2.08 -13.87 11.41
CA ILE A 185 -0.90 -13.52 12.21
C ILE A 185 -0.91 -14.29 13.53
N SER A 186 0.19 -14.97 13.81
CA SER A 186 0.48 -15.65 15.07
C SER A 186 1.81 -15.16 15.65
N GLU A 187 2.01 -15.38 16.96
CA GLU A 187 3.29 -15.10 17.63
C GLU A 187 4.45 -15.87 16.97
N GLU A 188 4.23 -17.12 16.56
CA GLU A 188 5.21 -17.93 15.82
C GLU A 188 5.62 -17.27 14.50
N LEU A 189 4.65 -16.75 13.73
CA LEU A 189 4.93 -16.06 12.47
C LEU A 189 5.77 -14.81 12.71
N VAL A 190 5.43 -13.99 13.71
CA VAL A 190 6.17 -12.77 14.06
C VAL A 190 7.61 -13.11 14.43
N GLU A 191 7.82 -14.08 15.33
CA GLU A 191 9.15 -14.51 15.77
C GLU A 191 10.01 -15.04 14.61
N LYS A 192 9.44 -15.92 13.77
CA LYS A 192 10.15 -16.46 12.60
C LYS A 192 10.49 -15.37 11.59
N THR A 193 9.58 -14.42 11.35
CA THR A 193 9.79 -13.29 10.43
C THR A 193 10.97 -12.44 10.89
N HIS A 194 11.01 -12.06 12.15
CA HIS A 194 12.11 -11.30 12.74
C HIS A 194 13.43 -12.08 12.73
N THR A 195 13.40 -13.38 12.99
CA THR A 195 14.58 -14.26 12.92
C THR A 195 15.19 -14.30 11.52
N CYS A 196 14.36 -14.19 10.49
CA CYS A 196 14.79 -14.09 9.09
C CYS A 196 15.24 -12.68 8.69
N GLY A 197 15.20 -11.70 9.59
CA GLY A 197 15.57 -10.30 9.31
C GLY A 197 14.53 -9.53 8.47
N LEU A 198 13.30 -10.03 8.38
CA LEU A 198 12.19 -9.39 7.71
C LEU A 198 11.35 -8.58 8.71
N ALA A 199 10.69 -7.54 8.21
CA ALA A 199 9.63 -6.86 8.94
C ALA A 199 8.26 -7.50 8.66
N ILE A 200 7.29 -7.25 9.55
CA ILE A 200 5.91 -7.71 9.39
C ILE A 200 4.92 -6.55 9.50
N ASN A 201 3.97 -6.49 8.57
CA ASN A 201 2.86 -5.56 8.56
C ASN A 201 1.53 -6.31 8.70
N ALA A 202 0.67 -5.86 9.59
CA ALA A 202 -0.70 -6.35 9.77
C ALA A 202 -1.72 -5.39 9.18
N TRP A 203 -2.71 -5.92 8.43
CA TRP A 203 -3.81 -5.16 7.81
C TRP A 203 -5.12 -5.93 7.81
N THR A 204 -6.30 -5.32 7.84
CA THR A 204 -6.56 -3.95 8.23
C THR A 204 -7.12 -3.92 9.64
N LEU A 205 -6.50 -3.18 10.55
CA LEU A 205 -6.75 -3.21 11.99
C LEU A 205 -7.73 -2.09 12.39
N ASN A 206 -9.03 -2.34 12.29
CA ASN A 206 -10.06 -1.34 12.56
C ASN A 206 -10.77 -1.53 13.91
N GLU A 207 -10.60 -2.69 14.55
CA GLU A 207 -11.17 -3.03 15.86
C GLU A 207 -10.13 -2.90 16.97
N ASP A 208 -10.47 -2.21 18.09
CA ASP A 208 -9.55 -1.93 19.18
C ASP A 208 -8.92 -3.20 19.76
N THR A 209 -9.73 -4.25 19.97
CA THR A 209 -9.27 -5.54 20.53
C THR A 209 -8.31 -6.28 19.59
N VAL A 210 -8.55 -6.19 18.28
CA VAL A 210 -7.67 -6.78 17.26
C VAL A 210 -6.36 -5.99 17.18
N PHE A 211 -6.45 -4.65 17.17
CA PHE A 211 -5.27 -3.78 17.16
C PHE A 211 -4.37 -4.06 18.35
N ASP A 212 -4.91 -4.06 19.58
CA ASP A 212 -4.14 -4.32 20.79
C ASP A 212 -3.51 -5.72 20.79
N ARG A 213 -4.24 -6.75 20.35
CA ARG A 213 -3.72 -8.10 20.20
C ARG A 213 -2.50 -8.14 19.27
N ILE A 214 -2.63 -7.59 18.07
CA ILE A 214 -1.58 -7.59 17.06
C ILE A 214 -0.37 -6.72 17.48
N LYS A 215 -0.63 -5.55 18.06
CA LYS A 215 0.41 -4.68 18.63
C LYS A 215 1.24 -5.41 19.70
N ASN A 216 0.58 -6.13 20.61
CA ASN A 216 1.25 -6.87 21.68
C ASN A 216 2.08 -8.07 21.18
N MET A 217 1.81 -8.60 19.99
CA MET A 217 2.65 -9.62 19.34
C MET A 217 3.97 -9.03 18.80
N GLY A 218 4.14 -7.69 18.78
CA GLY A 218 5.37 -7.06 18.31
C GLY A 218 5.45 -6.89 16.78
N VAL A 219 4.31 -6.85 16.09
CA VAL A 219 4.23 -6.53 14.64
C VAL A 219 4.80 -5.14 14.39
N ASP A 220 5.61 -4.96 13.33
CA ASP A 220 6.33 -3.71 13.07
C ASP A 220 5.46 -2.61 12.49
N TYR A 221 4.53 -2.96 11.57
CA TYR A 221 3.63 -2.01 10.90
C TYR A 221 2.17 -2.39 11.17
N LEU A 222 1.39 -1.44 11.60
CA LEU A 222 0.00 -1.61 12.02
C LEU A 222 -0.91 -0.76 11.13
N SER A 223 -1.50 -1.37 10.09
CA SER A 223 -2.29 -0.67 9.07
C SER A 223 -3.76 -0.57 9.49
N THR A 224 -4.32 0.65 9.46
CA THR A 224 -5.70 0.94 9.85
C THR A 224 -6.31 2.05 9.02
N ASP A 225 -7.64 2.00 8.84
CA ASP A 225 -8.43 3.09 8.24
C ASP A 225 -8.61 4.28 9.22
N TYR A 226 -8.36 4.06 10.53
CA TYR A 226 -8.62 5.03 11.60
C TYR A 226 -7.35 5.35 12.41
N PRO A 227 -6.30 5.92 11.78
CA PRO A 227 -5.03 6.17 12.50
C PRO A 227 -5.18 7.13 13.71
N ASN A 228 -6.25 7.92 13.78
CA ASN A 228 -6.54 8.79 14.92
C ASN A 228 -6.96 8.03 16.19
N ARG A 229 -7.43 6.78 16.08
CA ARG A 229 -7.91 5.96 17.21
C ARG A 229 -6.79 5.30 17.99
N PHE A 230 -5.65 5.04 17.35
CA PHE A 230 -4.61 4.21 17.89
C PHE A 230 -3.34 5.00 18.19
N LYS A 231 -2.63 4.59 19.24
CA LYS A 231 -1.32 5.13 19.63
C LYS A 231 -0.34 3.99 19.85
N LEU A 232 0.88 4.13 19.34
CA LEU A 232 1.97 3.20 19.52
C LEU A 232 2.76 3.45 20.80
#